data_f084390febb237343e0369109cbc58e4
#
_entry.id   f084390febb237343e0369109cbc58e4
#
_cell.length_a   1.000
_cell.length_b   1.000
_cell.length_c   1.000
_cell.angle_alpha   90.00
_cell.angle_beta   90.00
_cell.angle_gamma   90.00
#
_symmetry.space_group_name_H-M   'P 1'
#
loop_
_entity.id
_entity.type
_entity.pdbx_description
1 polymer ?
#
loop_
_entity_poly.entity_id
_entity_poly.type
_entity_poly.pdbx_seq_one_letter_code
_entity_poly.pdbx_strand_id
1 'polypeptide(L)'
;WPAAYANVLAVGAIGETRKRASFSNTGRHINLVAPGNNILSTVPRYASFIRDETDYAAWPGTSMAAPHVAGVAALVKATHPDRKGRWIARRLQDTAIRLAAMGGRTFTSAYGHGLVNVRKAL
;
A
#
# COMPACT_ATOMS: atom_id res chain seq x y z
N TRP A 1 4.55 -10.84 -10.45
CA TRP A 1 4.63 -10.03 -11.65
C TRP A 1 3.30 -9.31 -11.89
N PRO A 2 3.26 -8.00 -12.18
CA PRO A 2 4.38 -7.08 -12.47
C PRO A 2 4.98 -6.36 -11.24
N ALA A 3 4.44 -6.52 -10.04
CA ALA A 3 4.86 -5.78 -8.84
C ALA A 3 6.36 -5.91 -8.49
N ALA A 4 7.02 -6.98 -8.94
CA ALA A 4 8.44 -7.22 -8.72
C ALA A 4 9.37 -6.60 -9.78
N TYR A 5 8.84 -5.86 -10.77
CA TYR A 5 9.68 -5.17 -11.75
C TYR A 5 10.44 -3.99 -11.12
N ALA A 6 11.58 -3.68 -11.69
CA ALA A 6 12.34 -2.48 -11.32
C ALA A 6 11.50 -1.22 -11.52
N ASN A 7 11.64 -0.26 -10.61
CA ASN A 7 10.90 1.00 -10.59
C ASN A 7 9.38 0.88 -10.32
N VAL A 8 8.90 -0.28 -9.88
CA VAL A 8 7.54 -0.48 -9.37
C VAL A 8 7.58 -0.55 -7.85
N LEU A 9 6.66 0.12 -7.17
CA LEU A 9 6.45 -0.02 -5.73
C LEU A 9 5.49 -1.18 -5.48
N ALA A 10 6.02 -2.30 -5.00
CA ALA A 10 5.21 -3.43 -4.57
C ALA A 10 4.62 -3.17 -3.18
N VAL A 11 3.31 -3.30 -3.04
CA VAL A 11 2.58 -3.00 -1.81
C VAL A 11 1.95 -4.27 -1.24
N GLY A 12 2.29 -4.58 0.01
CA GLY A 12 1.62 -5.62 0.77
C GLY A 12 0.43 -5.07 1.55
N ALA A 13 -0.42 -5.97 2.06
CA ALA A 13 -1.62 -5.63 2.81
C ALA A 13 -1.48 -5.94 4.30
N ILE A 14 -1.95 -5.02 5.15
CA ILE A 14 -2.15 -5.22 6.59
C ILE A 14 -3.63 -5.07 6.95
N GLY A 15 -4.03 -5.71 8.05
CA GLY A 15 -5.33 -5.52 8.68
C GLY A 15 -5.32 -4.43 9.75
N GLU A 16 -6.44 -4.25 10.43
CA GLU A 16 -6.65 -3.26 11.51
C GLU A 16 -5.67 -3.42 12.67
N THR A 17 -5.28 -4.64 13.01
CA THR A 17 -4.28 -4.93 14.04
C THR A 17 -2.83 -4.62 13.61
N ARG A 18 -2.64 -4.02 12.41
CA ARG A 18 -1.34 -3.75 11.79
C ARG A 18 -0.47 -4.99 11.56
N LYS A 19 -1.07 -6.17 11.59
CA LYS A 19 -0.42 -7.41 11.17
C LYS A 19 -0.64 -7.65 9.68
N ARG A 20 0.31 -8.32 9.03
CA ARG A 20 0.19 -8.72 7.63
C ARG A 20 -1.07 -9.55 7.42
N ALA A 21 -1.86 -9.22 6.42
CA ALA A 21 -3.01 -10.02 6.02
C ALA A 21 -2.55 -11.39 5.50
N SER A 22 -3.27 -12.46 5.81
CA SER A 22 -2.90 -13.83 5.45
C SER A 22 -2.67 -14.03 3.95
N PHE A 23 -3.47 -13.36 3.14
CA PHE A 23 -3.40 -13.39 1.67
C PHE A 23 -2.28 -12.51 1.08
N SER A 24 -1.66 -11.63 1.88
CA SER A 24 -0.62 -10.73 1.35
C SER A 24 0.64 -11.50 1.01
N ASN A 25 1.12 -11.29 -0.22
CA ASN A 25 2.40 -11.84 -0.66
C ASN A 25 3.56 -11.30 0.17
N THR A 26 4.65 -12.05 0.19
CA THR A 26 5.91 -11.70 0.85
C THR A 26 7.06 -11.82 -0.15
N GLY A 27 8.17 -11.16 0.16
CA GLY A 27 9.37 -11.23 -0.67
C GLY A 27 10.22 -9.97 -0.57
N ARG A 28 11.44 -10.05 -1.09
CA ARG A 28 12.37 -8.91 -1.11
C ARG A 28 11.88 -7.73 -1.95
N HIS A 29 10.94 -7.98 -2.86
CA HIS A 29 10.34 -6.97 -3.73
C HIS A 29 9.28 -6.13 -3.04
N ILE A 30 8.76 -6.55 -1.88
CA ILE A 30 7.76 -5.75 -1.14
C ILE A 30 8.45 -4.48 -0.60
N ASN A 31 7.96 -3.32 -1.04
CA ASN A 31 8.53 -2.04 -0.65
C ASN A 31 7.85 -1.46 0.60
N LEU A 32 6.52 -1.52 0.64
CA LEU A 32 5.69 -0.92 1.69
C LEU A 32 4.48 -1.81 1.96
N VAL A 33 3.82 -1.55 3.08
CA VAL A 33 2.48 -2.07 3.33
C VAL A 33 1.49 -0.93 3.55
N ALA A 34 0.21 -1.21 3.28
CA ALA A 34 -0.90 -0.30 3.54
C ALA A 34 -2.13 -1.11 4.00
N PRO A 35 -3.19 -0.46 4.53
CA PRO A 35 -4.45 -1.11 4.83
C PRO A 35 -5.01 -1.81 3.59
N GLY A 36 -5.34 -3.08 3.71
CA GLY A 36 -5.83 -3.89 2.59
C GLY A 36 -6.83 -4.96 3.03
N ASN A 37 -7.36 -4.88 4.25
CA ASN A 37 -8.39 -5.79 4.73
C ASN A 37 -9.63 -4.98 5.10
N ASN A 38 -10.79 -5.37 4.56
CA ASN A 38 -12.07 -4.71 4.80
C ASN A 38 -12.05 -3.21 4.40
N ILE A 39 -11.60 -2.91 3.19
CA ILE A 39 -11.46 -1.54 2.70
C ILE A 39 -12.74 -1.14 1.95
N LEU A 40 -13.48 -0.20 2.52
CA LEU A 40 -14.67 0.37 1.92
C LEU A 40 -14.30 1.28 0.74
N SER A 41 -14.94 1.07 -0.39
CA SER A 41 -14.77 1.88 -1.60
C SER A 41 -16.05 1.91 -2.43
N THR A 42 -16.09 2.79 -3.40
CA THR A 42 -17.19 2.84 -4.38
C THR A 42 -17.10 1.68 -5.35
N VAL A 43 -18.26 1.15 -5.72
CA VAL A 43 -18.45 0.15 -6.77
C VAL A 43 -19.50 0.64 -7.75
N PRO A 44 -19.62 0.04 -8.96
CA PRO A 44 -20.66 0.40 -9.91
C PRO A 44 -22.08 0.35 -9.30
N ARG A 45 -22.96 1.24 -9.76
CA ARG A 45 -24.37 1.27 -9.34
C ARG A 45 -25.25 0.16 -9.93
N TYR A 46 -24.65 -0.73 -10.68
CA TYR A 46 -25.32 -1.87 -11.31
C TYR A 46 -24.56 -3.16 -10.97
N ALA A 47 -25.28 -4.25 -10.81
CA ALA A 47 -24.69 -5.56 -10.60
C ALA A 47 -23.79 -5.93 -11.79
N SER A 48 -22.66 -6.51 -11.49
CA SER A 48 -21.69 -7.00 -12.48
C SER A 48 -21.67 -8.52 -12.51
N PHE A 49 -21.08 -9.11 -13.56
CA PHE A 49 -20.89 -10.57 -13.66
C PHE A 49 -20.09 -11.18 -12.48
N ILE A 50 -19.42 -10.34 -11.72
CA ILE A 50 -18.49 -10.80 -10.68
C ILE A 50 -19.07 -10.58 -9.29
N ARG A 51 -19.96 -9.56 -9.12
CA ARG A 51 -20.44 -9.12 -7.80
C ARG A 51 -21.83 -8.50 -7.89
N ASP A 52 -22.60 -8.70 -6.83
CA ASP A 52 -23.96 -8.16 -6.70
C ASP A 52 -24.00 -6.83 -5.93
N GLU A 53 -22.90 -6.47 -5.21
CA GLU A 53 -22.84 -5.22 -4.46
C GLU A 53 -22.85 -4.02 -5.38
N THR A 54 -23.61 -2.98 -4.99
CA THR A 54 -23.76 -1.72 -5.71
C THR A 54 -23.43 -0.54 -4.79
N ASP A 55 -23.02 0.59 -5.38
CA ASP A 55 -22.68 1.84 -4.72
C ASP A 55 -21.42 1.77 -3.85
N TYR A 56 -21.41 0.96 -2.81
CA TYR A 56 -20.26 0.78 -1.91
C TYR A 56 -20.09 -0.67 -1.50
N ALA A 57 -18.86 -1.12 -1.45
CA ALA A 57 -18.49 -2.43 -0.92
C ALA A 57 -17.17 -2.39 -0.16
N ALA A 58 -17.01 -3.28 0.80
CA ALA A 58 -15.79 -3.43 1.56
C ALA A 58 -15.06 -4.73 1.17
N TRP A 59 -13.88 -4.60 0.56
CA TRP A 59 -13.14 -5.73 0.02
C TRP A 59 -11.76 -5.89 0.64
N PRO A 60 -11.28 -7.14 0.77
CA PRO A 60 -9.89 -7.42 1.12
C PRO A 60 -9.02 -7.55 -0.14
N GLY A 61 -7.74 -7.19 -0.03
CA GLY A 61 -6.76 -7.42 -1.08
C GLY A 61 -5.57 -6.48 -1.03
N THR A 62 -4.44 -6.90 -1.57
CA THR A 62 -3.32 -6.01 -1.87
C THR A 62 -3.69 -4.99 -2.94
N SER A 63 -4.70 -5.31 -3.77
CA SER A 63 -5.33 -4.37 -4.71
C SER A 63 -5.99 -3.18 -4.02
N MET A 64 -6.44 -3.34 -2.75
CA MET A 64 -7.01 -2.28 -1.93
C MET A 64 -5.90 -1.53 -1.16
N ALA A 65 -4.78 -2.17 -0.88
CA ALA A 65 -3.62 -1.54 -0.27
C ALA A 65 -2.85 -0.64 -1.24
N ALA A 66 -2.70 -1.03 -2.49
CA ALA A 66 -1.93 -0.30 -3.51
C ALA A 66 -2.41 1.14 -3.73
N PRO A 67 -3.73 1.45 -3.87
CA PRO A 67 -4.22 2.80 -4.06
C PRO A 67 -3.94 3.74 -2.89
N HIS A 68 -3.84 3.25 -1.65
CA HIS A 68 -3.40 4.07 -0.52
C HIS A 68 -1.99 4.61 -0.75
N VAL A 69 -1.06 3.76 -1.17
CA VAL A 69 0.31 4.18 -1.48
C VAL A 69 0.35 5.10 -2.69
N ALA A 70 -0.44 4.82 -3.73
CA ALA A 70 -0.56 5.67 -4.91
C ALA A 70 -1.08 7.07 -4.57
N GLY A 71 -2.11 7.17 -3.71
CA GLY A 71 -2.64 8.44 -3.23
C GLY A 71 -1.61 9.25 -2.43
N VAL A 72 -0.86 8.60 -1.54
CA VAL A 72 0.23 9.28 -0.80
C VAL A 72 1.33 9.73 -1.75
N ALA A 73 1.69 8.92 -2.75
CA ALA A 73 2.67 9.30 -3.78
C ALA A 73 2.22 10.53 -4.58
N ALA A 74 0.92 10.60 -4.93
CA ALA A 74 0.34 11.75 -5.62
C ALA A 74 0.40 13.03 -4.76
N LEU A 75 0.08 12.94 -3.47
CA LEU A 75 0.20 14.06 -2.54
C LEU A 75 1.65 14.54 -2.41
N VAL A 76 2.61 13.63 -2.26
CA VAL A 76 4.04 13.98 -2.23
C VAL A 76 4.48 14.61 -3.55
N LYS A 77 3.97 14.12 -4.69
CA LYS A 77 4.26 14.74 -5.99
C LYS A 77 3.68 16.13 -6.11
N ALA A 78 2.48 16.38 -5.59
CA ALA A 78 1.84 17.69 -5.59
C ALA A 78 2.62 18.70 -4.74
N THR A 79 3.17 18.28 -3.60
CA THR A 79 3.99 19.16 -2.73
C THR A 79 5.43 19.32 -3.22
N HIS A 80 5.91 18.41 -4.04
CA HIS A 80 7.28 18.41 -4.60
C HIS A 80 7.25 18.18 -6.11
N PRO A 81 6.72 19.13 -6.90
CA PRO A 81 6.44 18.92 -8.32
C PRO A 81 7.69 18.62 -9.17
N ASP A 82 8.85 19.12 -8.78
CA ASP A 82 10.11 18.94 -9.51
C ASP A 82 10.79 17.58 -9.21
N ARG A 83 10.32 16.85 -8.20
CA ARG A 83 10.92 15.57 -7.83
C ARG A 83 10.48 14.44 -8.77
N LYS A 84 11.45 13.61 -9.17
CA LYS A 84 11.21 12.43 -10.02
C LYS A 84 10.61 11.28 -9.20
N GLY A 85 9.92 10.35 -9.87
CA GLY A 85 9.26 9.21 -9.24
C GLY A 85 10.16 8.38 -8.32
N ARG A 86 11.43 8.18 -8.66
CA ARG A 86 12.40 7.49 -7.81
C ARG A 86 12.61 8.18 -6.47
N TRP A 87 12.64 9.51 -6.44
CA TRP A 87 12.76 10.26 -5.19
C TRP A 87 11.50 10.09 -4.34
N ILE A 88 10.31 10.15 -4.96
CA ILE A 88 9.03 9.94 -4.27
C ILE A 88 9.00 8.54 -3.66
N ALA A 89 9.35 7.51 -4.44
CA ALA A 89 9.39 6.13 -3.97
C ALA A 89 10.31 5.98 -2.73
N ARG A 90 11.51 6.57 -2.79
CA ARG A 90 12.46 6.58 -1.68
C ARG A 90 11.90 7.31 -0.46
N ARG A 91 11.31 8.48 -0.66
CA ARG A 91 10.68 9.27 0.41
C ARG A 91 9.61 8.47 1.15
N LEU A 92 8.73 7.76 0.44
CA LEU A 92 7.70 6.92 1.04
C LEU A 92 8.32 5.78 1.88
N GLN A 93 9.39 5.16 1.42
CA GLN A 93 10.09 4.09 2.14
C GLN A 93 10.79 4.62 3.40
N ASP A 94 11.50 5.73 3.29
CA ASP A 94 12.29 6.31 4.38
C ASP A 94 11.40 6.86 5.52
N THR A 95 10.18 7.29 5.19
CA THR A 95 9.20 7.85 6.14
C THR A 95 8.19 6.84 6.66
N ALA A 96 8.23 5.59 6.20
CA ALA A 96 7.31 4.55 6.62
C ALA A 96 7.36 4.27 8.13
N ILE A 97 6.22 3.93 8.72
CA ILE A 97 6.11 3.53 10.11
C ILE A 97 6.62 2.10 10.25
N ARG A 98 7.65 1.90 11.06
CA ARG A 98 8.09 0.56 11.44
C ARG A 98 7.08 -0.06 12.39
N LEU A 99 6.54 -1.19 11.99
CA LEU A 99 5.55 -1.91 12.78
C LEU A 99 6.23 -2.80 13.84
N ALA A 100 5.59 -3.00 14.98
CA ALA A 100 6.11 -3.87 16.04
C ALA A 100 6.45 -5.29 15.53
N ALA A 101 5.63 -5.81 14.60
CA ALA A 101 5.86 -7.11 13.97
C ALA A 101 7.15 -7.20 13.12
N MET A 102 7.82 -6.09 12.85
CA MET A 102 9.13 -6.06 12.18
C MET A 102 10.31 -6.32 13.12
N GLY A 103 10.06 -6.39 14.43
CA GLY A 103 11.10 -6.67 15.44
C GLY A 103 12.24 -5.66 15.42
N GLY A 104 11.96 -4.37 15.23
CA GLY A 104 12.96 -3.30 15.17
C GLY A 104 13.74 -3.19 13.85
N ARG A 105 13.51 -4.09 12.90
CA ARG A 105 14.20 -4.07 11.60
C ARG A 105 13.71 -2.93 10.71
N THR A 106 14.61 -2.40 9.89
CA THR A 106 14.29 -1.36 8.91
C THR A 106 13.61 -1.90 7.66
N PHE A 107 13.70 -3.20 7.43
CA PHE A 107 13.11 -3.93 6.32
C PHE A 107 12.82 -5.37 6.71
N THR A 108 11.69 -5.89 6.21
CA THR A 108 11.37 -7.32 6.25
C THR A 108 10.68 -7.75 4.97
N SER A 109 10.76 -9.02 4.58
CA SER A 109 10.06 -9.54 3.41
C SER A 109 8.54 -9.51 3.54
N ALA A 110 8.02 -9.40 4.74
CA ALA A 110 6.58 -9.37 5.02
C ALA A 110 5.99 -7.94 5.02
N TYR A 111 6.80 -6.93 5.34
CA TYR A 111 6.34 -5.55 5.53
C TYR A 111 7.10 -4.51 4.70
N GLY A 112 8.10 -4.94 3.92
CA GLY A 112 9.01 -3.99 3.25
C GLY A 112 9.66 -3.06 4.26
N HIS A 113 9.64 -1.75 4.00
CA HIS A 113 10.12 -0.70 4.89
C HIS A 113 9.09 -0.31 5.98
N GLY A 114 7.86 -0.83 5.90
CA GLY A 114 6.80 -0.59 6.88
C GLY A 114 5.51 -0.03 6.28
N LEU A 115 4.65 0.48 7.16
CA LEU A 115 3.36 1.09 6.81
C LEU A 115 3.57 2.49 6.23
N VAL A 116 2.98 2.75 5.08
CA VAL A 116 2.98 4.09 4.46
C VAL A 116 2.47 5.15 5.43
N ASN A 117 3.15 6.30 5.47
CA ASN A 117 2.84 7.39 6.39
C ASN A 117 2.75 8.72 5.64
N VAL A 118 1.53 9.15 5.36
CA VAL A 118 1.28 10.39 4.63
C VAL A 118 1.86 11.61 5.35
N ARG A 119 1.65 11.72 6.66
CA ARG A 119 2.08 12.88 7.46
C ARG A 119 3.60 13.11 7.45
N LYS A 120 4.38 12.02 7.47
CA LYS A 120 5.84 12.12 7.42
C LYS A 120 6.38 12.23 6.00
N ALA A 121 5.62 11.78 5.02
CA ALA A 121 6.03 11.82 3.63
C ALA A 121 5.91 13.23 3.02
N LEU A 122 4.91 13.99 3.43
CA LEU A 122 4.74 15.41 3.09
C LEU A 122 5.75 16.28 3.85
#